data_af0e92447100154d6dbfdffcc2f85a0c
#
_entry.id   af0e92447100154d6dbfdffcc2f85a0c
#
_cell.length_a   1.000
_cell.length_b   1.000
_cell.length_c   1.000
_cell.angle_alpha   90.00
_cell.angle_beta   90.00
_cell.angle_gamma   90.00
#
_symmetry.space_group_name_H-M   'P 1'
#
loop_
_entity.id
_entity.type
_entity.pdbx_description
1 polymer ?
#
loop_
_entity_poly.entity_id
_entity_poly.type
_entity_poly.pdbx_seq_one_letter_code
_entity_poly.pdbx_strand_id
1 'polypeptide(L)'
;MNLSTPNLGHLILRQLVLGLGLASLALGLGCGDGGGDSASSPAVTPAPAAAQSAAEAPKTSKKKTMPDDLEIGLVLGLSAFPESTPGDTSAPTPLPAELEFIVRRGGEWVVTRMTDPASNVFHKALTYETPDGETALLTGGGEKALLKLWKLEGGKLVSQTLWEKNFGGRFSRMRDIEVGDIDGNGTNVIAVATHDQGVVAVVRPKDGGYEVEELDVEKDTFVHEVELGDVDGDGAIEIYATPSEPNRLDGSHQSGQVVRYVPSKGEGRVVVADLGDRHAKEILVHDIDGNGKDELYVMVEGQKNPDGGGLLHRTEIWRYEADTPIDQGVVIAELNDRLARFLAPADLDGDGKKEIVASLFSKGVWWLRPGEDHTKPWKKKAIDRRSSSFEHATIALDLDGDGMQELYVASDNDGSIRRYAWNGRRLVKKTIYERTDNRSILTWNIMPIPVALVPTAE
;
A
#
# COMPACT_ATOMS: atom_id res chain seq x y z
N MET A 1 -20.18 13.75 -37.21
CA MET A 1 -19.82 14.51 -36.00
C MET A 1 -20.13 13.58 -34.83
N ASN A 2 -19.16 12.84 -34.36
CA ASN A 2 -19.29 11.93 -33.22
C ASN A 2 -18.92 12.73 -31.95
N LEU A 3 -19.95 13.03 -31.17
CA LEU A 3 -19.77 13.56 -29.81
C LEU A 3 -19.50 12.36 -28.89
N SER A 4 -18.27 12.22 -28.43
CA SER A 4 -17.90 11.29 -27.39
C SER A 4 -18.55 11.73 -26.09
N THR A 5 -19.43 10.92 -25.52
CA THR A 5 -20.01 11.08 -24.18
C THR A 5 -18.90 11.02 -23.14
N PRO A 6 -18.85 11.93 -22.16
CA PRO A 6 -17.90 11.85 -21.07
C PRO A 6 -18.23 10.65 -20.17
N ASN A 7 -17.23 9.88 -19.83
CA ASN A 7 -17.30 8.68 -19.01
C ASN A 7 -17.89 9.00 -17.63
N LEU A 8 -19.04 8.43 -17.29
CA LEU A 8 -19.82 8.69 -16.06
C LEU A 8 -19.04 8.33 -14.77
N GLY A 9 -18.00 7.53 -14.87
CA GLY A 9 -17.12 7.17 -13.76
C GLY A 9 -16.52 8.37 -13.01
N HIS A 10 -16.30 9.50 -13.69
CA HIS A 10 -15.83 10.73 -13.08
C HIS A 10 -16.82 11.41 -12.12
N LEU A 11 -18.11 11.15 -12.27
CA LEU A 11 -19.15 11.79 -11.44
C LEU A 11 -19.30 11.06 -10.10
N ILE A 12 -19.22 9.75 -10.10
CA ILE A 12 -19.34 8.91 -8.88
C ILE A 12 -18.12 9.11 -7.98
N LEU A 13 -16.93 9.18 -8.57
CA LEU A 13 -15.70 9.46 -7.82
C LEU A 13 -15.72 10.84 -7.15
N ARG A 14 -16.36 11.85 -7.78
CA ARG A 14 -16.55 13.18 -7.18
C ARG A 14 -17.44 13.16 -5.94
N GLN A 15 -18.46 12.31 -5.90
CA GLN A 15 -19.36 12.21 -4.74
C GLN A 15 -18.73 11.42 -3.58
N LEU A 16 -17.95 10.37 -3.86
CA LEU A 16 -17.17 9.64 -2.84
C LEU A 16 -16.09 10.52 -2.21
N VAL A 17 -15.41 11.35 -3.01
CA VAL A 17 -14.37 12.29 -2.52
C VAL A 17 -14.97 13.50 -1.80
N LEU A 18 -16.19 13.96 -2.17
CA LEU A 18 -16.88 15.07 -1.51
C LEU A 18 -17.51 14.66 -0.16
N GLY A 19 -17.84 13.39 0.03
CA GLY A 19 -18.35 12.87 1.31
C GLY A 19 -17.29 12.75 2.42
N LEU A 20 -16.01 12.85 2.07
CA LEU A 20 -14.87 12.76 2.99
C LEU A 20 -14.27 14.12 3.37
N GLY A 21 -14.81 15.22 2.90
CA GLY A 21 -14.14 16.52 2.95
C GLY A 21 -14.95 17.72 3.45
N LEU A 22 -15.98 17.54 4.26
CA LEU A 22 -16.75 18.67 4.82
C LEU A 22 -16.90 18.54 6.34
N ALA A 23 -15.85 18.89 7.08
CA ALA A 23 -15.93 19.42 8.42
C ALA A 23 -14.62 20.14 8.73
N SER A 24 -14.58 21.44 8.54
CA SER A 24 -13.51 22.29 9.05
C SER A 24 -14.09 23.64 9.40
N LEU A 25 -14.05 24.04 10.64
CA LEU A 25 -13.67 25.38 11.12
C LEU A 25 -13.57 25.38 12.65
N ALA A 26 -12.45 25.88 13.09
CA ALA A 26 -12.23 26.83 14.20
C ALA A 26 -11.27 26.43 15.31
N LEU A 27 -10.13 27.11 15.28
CA LEU A 27 -9.38 27.90 16.29
C LEU A 27 -9.23 27.40 17.75
N GLY A 28 -7.97 27.37 18.20
CA GLY A 28 -7.65 27.61 19.61
C GLY A 28 -6.26 27.18 20.10
N LEU A 29 -5.47 28.14 20.48
CA LEU A 29 -4.12 28.18 21.03
C LEU A 29 -3.93 27.46 22.39
N GLY A 30 -2.71 26.95 22.64
CA GLY A 30 -2.25 26.72 24.01
C GLY A 30 -0.90 25.97 24.15
N CYS A 31 0.11 26.67 24.62
CA CYS A 31 1.48 26.24 24.94
C CYS A 31 1.59 25.43 26.24
N GLY A 32 2.66 24.65 26.38
CA GLY A 32 3.16 24.21 27.70
C GLY A 32 4.38 23.28 27.66
N ASP A 33 5.49 23.76 28.15
CA ASP A 33 6.82 23.17 28.31
C ASP A 33 6.94 22.05 29.37
N GLY A 34 7.98 21.21 29.23
CA GLY A 34 8.56 20.49 30.36
C GLY A 34 9.50 19.34 30.01
N GLY A 35 10.79 19.56 30.21
CA GLY A 35 11.89 18.65 29.89
C GLY A 35 12.32 17.69 31.02
N GLY A 36 13.32 16.86 30.74
CA GLY A 36 14.22 16.27 31.74
C GLY A 36 14.65 14.82 31.53
N ASP A 37 15.88 14.71 31.13
CA ASP A 37 16.98 13.83 31.59
C ASP A 37 17.09 12.34 31.22
N SER A 38 18.32 12.13 30.79
CA SER A 38 19.05 10.95 30.30
C SER A 38 19.46 9.92 31.35
N ALA A 39 19.57 8.64 30.96
CA ALA A 39 20.53 7.71 31.53
C ALA A 39 20.97 6.61 30.54
N SER A 40 22.29 6.47 30.44
CA SER A 40 23.05 5.55 29.59
C SER A 40 23.26 4.16 30.21
N SER A 41 23.39 3.09 29.39
CA SER A 41 24.29 1.93 29.57
C SER A 41 24.03 0.77 28.63
N PRO A 42 24.90 -0.25 28.52
CA PRO A 42 26.10 -0.30 27.68
C PRO A 42 26.01 -1.33 26.53
N ALA A 43 26.97 -1.19 25.62
CA ALA A 43 27.13 -1.96 24.38
C ALA A 43 27.26 -3.48 24.55
N VAL A 44 26.57 -4.23 23.67
CA VAL A 44 26.79 -5.64 23.39
C VAL A 44 27.27 -5.74 21.93
N THR A 45 28.36 -6.44 21.71
CA THR A 45 29.06 -6.62 20.43
C THR A 45 28.31 -7.61 19.53
N PRO A 46 28.04 -7.30 18.25
CA PRO A 46 27.38 -8.22 17.34
C PRO A 46 28.33 -9.24 16.72
N ALA A 47 27.82 -10.44 16.48
CA ALA A 47 28.46 -11.52 15.71
C ALA A 47 28.44 -11.21 14.19
N PRO A 48 29.41 -11.72 13.39
CA PRO A 48 29.60 -11.27 12.03
C PRO A 48 28.55 -11.83 11.06
N ALA A 49 27.92 -10.93 10.29
CA ALA A 49 27.05 -11.25 9.18
C ALA A 49 27.83 -11.94 8.04
N ALA A 50 27.24 -12.99 7.49
CA ALA A 50 27.77 -13.72 6.36
C ALA A 50 27.78 -12.83 5.10
N ALA A 51 28.98 -12.63 4.54
CA ALA A 51 29.18 -11.89 3.30
C ALA A 51 28.43 -12.55 2.13
N GLN A 52 27.43 -11.89 1.60
CA GLN A 52 26.88 -12.20 0.28
C GLN A 52 27.82 -11.67 -0.79
N SER A 53 28.27 -12.58 -1.65
CA SER A 53 29.16 -12.37 -2.79
C SER A 53 28.55 -11.33 -3.75
N ALA A 54 29.32 -10.29 -4.08
CA ALA A 54 28.99 -9.33 -5.12
C ALA A 54 28.70 -10.05 -6.44
N ALA A 55 27.47 -9.96 -6.91
CA ALA A 55 27.07 -10.49 -8.20
C ALA A 55 27.61 -9.56 -9.33
N GLU A 56 28.29 -10.18 -10.29
CA GLU A 56 28.79 -9.55 -11.51
C GLU A 56 27.65 -8.90 -12.29
N ALA A 57 27.82 -7.64 -12.75
CA ALA A 57 26.84 -6.90 -13.55
C ALA A 57 26.37 -7.74 -14.76
N PRO A 58 25.08 -7.79 -15.07
CA PRO A 58 24.55 -8.63 -16.13
C PRO A 58 25.02 -8.17 -17.50
N LYS A 59 25.68 -9.09 -18.19
CA LYS A 59 25.99 -9.01 -19.61
C LYS A 59 24.69 -8.88 -20.39
N THR A 60 24.60 -7.95 -21.34
CA THR A 60 23.46 -7.68 -22.25
C THR A 60 22.69 -8.95 -22.60
N SER A 61 21.55 -9.18 -21.96
CA SER A 61 20.70 -10.33 -22.20
C SER A 61 19.95 -10.17 -23.52
N LYS A 62 19.95 -11.21 -24.33
CA LYS A 62 19.01 -11.33 -25.46
C LYS A 62 17.60 -11.20 -24.87
N LYS A 63 16.79 -10.32 -25.47
CA LYS A 63 15.40 -10.09 -25.06
C LYS A 63 14.68 -11.43 -24.89
N LYS A 64 14.49 -11.85 -23.64
CA LYS A 64 13.75 -13.07 -23.30
C LYS A 64 12.28 -12.77 -23.57
N THR A 65 11.61 -13.61 -24.31
CA THR A 65 10.14 -13.49 -24.47
C THR A 65 9.49 -14.00 -23.19
N MET A 66 8.46 -13.29 -22.72
CA MET A 66 7.67 -13.73 -21.58
C MET A 66 7.18 -15.16 -21.80
N PRO A 67 7.36 -16.09 -20.85
CA PRO A 67 6.86 -17.48 -20.96
C PRO A 67 5.36 -17.54 -21.24
N ASP A 68 4.92 -18.59 -21.93
CA ASP A 68 3.50 -18.81 -22.18
C ASP A 68 2.71 -19.12 -20.90
N ASP A 69 3.34 -19.85 -19.99
CA ASP A 69 2.81 -20.15 -18.67
C ASP A 69 3.72 -19.54 -17.60
N LEU A 70 3.13 -18.89 -16.60
CA LEU A 70 3.84 -18.36 -15.43
C LEU A 70 3.43 -19.15 -14.18
N GLU A 71 4.36 -19.31 -13.26
CA GLU A 71 4.09 -19.94 -11.96
C GLU A 71 3.51 -18.96 -10.93
N ILE A 72 3.69 -17.66 -11.17
CA ILE A 72 3.18 -16.56 -10.35
C ILE A 72 2.25 -15.73 -11.22
N GLY A 73 1.10 -15.34 -10.66
CA GLY A 73 0.17 -14.37 -11.22
C GLY A 73 0.02 -13.16 -10.32
N LEU A 74 -1.06 -12.41 -10.54
CA LEU A 74 -1.44 -11.26 -9.74
C LEU A 74 -2.79 -11.53 -9.07
N VAL A 75 -2.93 -11.10 -7.81
CA VAL A 75 -4.21 -11.00 -7.12
C VAL A 75 -4.51 -9.54 -6.82
N LEU A 76 -5.75 -9.11 -7.11
CA LEU A 76 -6.23 -7.75 -6.91
C LEU A 76 -7.38 -7.76 -5.90
N GLY A 77 -7.26 -6.94 -4.86
CA GLY A 77 -8.32 -6.69 -3.88
C GLY A 77 -9.21 -5.53 -4.34
N LEU A 78 -10.53 -5.76 -4.37
CA LEU A 78 -11.48 -4.85 -5.00
C LEU A 78 -12.63 -4.44 -4.08
N SER A 79 -13.14 -3.21 -4.34
CA SER A 79 -14.55 -2.85 -4.12
C SER A 79 -15.23 -2.68 -5.46
N ALA A 80 -16.42 -3.25 -5.60
CA ALA A 80 -17.25 -3.08 -6.78
C ALA A 80 -18.58 -2.39 -6.40
N PHE A 81 -19.08 -1.56 -7.30
CA PHE A 81 -20.35 -0.87 -7.17
C PHE A 81 -21.22 -1.16 -8.38
N PRO A 82 -22.55 -1.24 -8.22
CA PRO A 82 -23.46 -1.46 -9.34
C PRO A 82 -23.34 -0.35 -10.38
N GLU A 83 -23.77 -0.62 -11.59
CA GLU A 83 -23.89 0.40 -12.63
C GLU A 83 -24.77 1.55 -12.13
N SER A 84 -24.32 2.80 -12.35
CA SER A 84 -25.08 3.97 -11.93
C SER A 84 -26.36 4.10 -12.76
N THR A 85 -27.50 4.22 -12.10
CA THR A 85 -28.75 4.56 -12.77
C THR A 85 -28.79 6.06 -13.09
N PRO A 86 -29.02 6.46 -14.34
CA PRO A 86 -29.13 7.86 -14.69
C PRO A 86 -30.19 8.58 -13.84
N GLY A 87 -29.79 9.67 -13.14
CA GLY A 87 -30.66 10.45 -12.27
C GLY A 87 -30.70 10.00 -10.81
N ASP A 88 -30.08 8.88 -10.45
CA ASP A 88 -29.89 8.49 -9.05
C ASP A 88 -28.75 9.31 -8.43
N THR A 89 -29.06 10.05 -7.34
CA THR A 89 -28.12 10.85 -6.57
C THR A 89 -27.76 10.23 -5.23
N SER A 90 -28.27 9.03 -4.93
CA SER A 90 -27.92 8.29 -3.71
C SER A 90 -26.48 7.80 -3.76
N ALA A 91 -25.85 7.67 -2.59
CA ALA A 91 -24.54 7.01 -2.52
C ALA A 91 -24.70 5.53 -2.90
N PRO A 92 -23.92 5.01 -3.87
CA PRO A 92 -24.06 3.63 -4.30
C PRO A 92 -23.72 2.67 -3.15
N THR A 93 -24.52 1.63 -3.00
CA THR A 93 -24.23 0.54 -2.06
C THR A 93 -23.17 -0.38 -2.67
N PRO A 94 -22.07 -0.66 -1.96
CA PRO A 94 -21.06 -1.59 -2.45
C PRO A 94 -21.63 -2.99 -2.67
N LEU A 95 -21.14 -3.67 -3.68
CA LEU A 95 -21.36 -5.11 -3.91
C LEU A 95 -20.48 -5.93 -2.92
N PRO A 96 -20.68 -7.26 -2.79
CA PRO A 96 -19.75 -8.12 -2.10
C PRO A 96 -18.30 -7.88 -2.55
N ALA A 97 -17.35 -7.98 -1.61
CA ALA A 97 -15.93 -7.85 -1.92
C ALA A 97 -15.50 -8.86 -2.98
N GLU A 98 -14.60 -8.46 -3.86
CA GLU A 98 -14.17 -9.28 -4.98
C GLU A 98 -12.64 -9.36 -5.04
N LEU A 99 -12.12 -10.55 -5.38
CA LEU A 99 -10.74 -10.74 -5.83
C LEU A 99 -10.74 -11.03 -7.34
N GLU A 100 -9.84 -10.37 -8.06
CA GLU A 100 -9.45 -10.75 -9.41
C GLU A 100 -8.09 -11.44 -9.39
N PHE A 101 -8.00 -12.63 -9.97
CA PHE A 101 -6.76 -13.36 -10.18
C PHE A 101 -6.40 -13.27 -11.66
N ILE A 102 -5.23 -12.71 -11.97
CA ILE A 102 -4.75 -12.55 -13.35
C ILE A 102 -3.52 -13.42 -13.53
N VAL A 103 -3.63 -14.45 -14.32
CA VAL A 103 -2.56 -15.42 -14.59
C VAL A 103 -2.29 -15.55 -16.09
N ARG A 104 -1.06 -15.91 -16.46
CA ARG A 104 -0.72 -16.18 -17.85
C ARG A 104 -0.68 -17.67 -18.08
N ARG A 105 -1.50 -18.16 -19.04
CA ARG A 105 -1.60 -19.56 -19.44
C ARG A 105 -1.72 -19.67 -20.96
N GLY A 106 -0.93 -20.55 -21.58
CA GLY A 106 -0.95 -20.76 -23.03
C GLY A 106 -0.68 -19.48 -23.83
N GLY A 107 0.11 -18.55 -23.29
CA GLY A 107 0.43 -17.29 -23.94
C GLY A 107 -0.61 -16.19 -23.76
N GLU A 108 -1.73 -16.46 -23.11
CA GLU A 108 -2.82 -15.51 -22.88
C GLU A 108 -2.98 -15.16 -21.40
N TRP A 109 -3.46 -13.95 -21.11
CA TRP A 109 -3.84 -13.54 -19.77
C TRP A 109 -5.26 -14.00 -19.45
N VAL A 110 -5.41 -14.81 -18.42
CA VAL A 110 -6.68 -15.39 -17.97
C VAL A 110 -7.05 -14.77 -16.64
N VAL A 111 -8.33 -14.39 -16.48
CA VAL A 111 -8.85 -13.79 -15.27
C VAL A 111 -9.89 -14.71 -14.63
N THR A 112 -9.70 -14.98 -13.35
CA THR A 112 -10.69 -15.68 -12.50
C THR A 112 -11.12 -14.72 -11.39
N ARG A 113 -12.38 -14.78 -10.97
CA ARG A 113 -12.93 -13.94 -9.91
C ARG A 113 -13.47 -14.77 -8.76
N MET A 114 -13.40 -14.22 -7.57
CA MET A 114 -14.03 -14.76 -6.37
C MET A 114 -14.71 -13.61 -5.62
N THR A 115 -15.88 -13.87 -5.04
CA THR A 115 -16.61 -12.92 -4.20
C THR A 115 -16.72 -13.41 -2.76
N ASP A 116 -16.71 -12.49 -1.80
CA ASP A 116 -17.01 -12.78 -0.39
C ASP A 116 -18.19 -11.93 0.09
N PRO A 117 -19.36 -12.53 0.33
CA PRO A 117 -20.55 -11.80 0.80
C PRO A 117 -20.44 -11.33 2.26
N ALA A 118 -19.43 -11.78 3.01
CA ALA A 118 -19.17 -11.31 4.38
C ALA A 118 -18.42 -9.97 4.43
N SER A 119 -18.01 -9.47 3.26
CA SER A 119 -17.26 -8.21 3.13
C SER A 119 -17.77 -7.41 1.93
N ASN A 120 -17.58 -6.11 1.93
CA ASN A 120 -17.87 -5.22 0.80
C ASN A 120 -16.62 -4.60 0.18
N VAL A 121 -15.45 -4.96 0.69
CA VAL A 121 -14.14 -4.52 0.19
C VAL A 121 -13.08 -5.52 0.58
N PHE A 122 -12.11 -5.74 -0.31
CA PHE A 122 -10.80 -6.26 0.06
C PHE A 122 -9.79 -5.13 -0.14
N HIS A 123 -9.31 -4.55 0.98
CA HIS A 123 -8.29 -3.52 0.92
C HIS A 123 -6.93 -4.10 0.59
N LYS A 124 -6.62 -5.28 1.14
CA LYS A 124 -5.39 -6.01 0.82
C LYS A 124 -5.67 -7.51 0.68
N ALA A 125 -4.97 -8.12 -0.25
CA ALA A 125 -4.90 -9.56 -0.43
C ALA A 125 -3.44 -9.93 -0.71
N LEU A 126 -2.85 -10.83 0.09
CA LEU A 126 -1.46 -11.23 -0.05
C LEU A 126 -1.24 -12.69 0.35
N THR A 127 -0.15 -13.28 -0.13
CA THR A 127 0.23 -14.64 0.24
C THR A 127 0.79 -14.68 1.66
N TYR A 128 0.51 -15.77 2.36
CA TYR A 128 0.96 -16.03 3.70
C TYR A 128 1.44 -17.46 3.82
N GLU A 129 2.63 -17.65 4.35
CA GLU A 129 3.13 -18.97 4.73
C GLU A 129 2.68 -19.24 6.17
N THR A 130 1.79 -20.23 6.31
CA THR A 130 1.25 -20.66 7.60
C THR A 130 2.31 -21.39 8.42
N PRO A 131 2.14 -21.54 9.76
CA PRO A 131 3.13 -22.20 10.61
C PRO A 131 3.39 -23.66 10.28
N ASP A 132 2.46 -24.31 9.58
CA ASP A 132 2.59 -25.69 9.08
C ASP A 132 3.27 -25.77 7.69
N GLY A 133 3.73 -24.62 7.14
CA GLY A 133 4.46 -24.52 5.88
C GLY A 133 3.56 -24.54 4.64
N GLU A 134 2.26 -24.40 4.80
CA GLU A 134 1.35 -24.25 3.66
C GLU A 134 1.28 -22.80 3.19
N THR A 135 1.26 -22.59 1.89
CA THR A 135 0.98 -21.26 1.32
C THR A 135 -0.52 -21.04 1.26
N ALA A 136 -0.98 -19.94 1.82
CA ALA A 136 -2.38 -19.52 1.85
C ALA A 136 -2.52 -18.08 1.37
N LEU A 137 -3.74 -17.59 1.20
CA LEU A 137 -4.05 -16.20 0.90
C LEU A 137 -4.67 -15.53 2.12
N LEU A 138 -4.18 -14.36 2.51
CA LEU A 138 -4.80 -13.48 3.49
C LEU A 138 -5.61 -12.39 2.80
N THR A 139 -6.72 -11.98 3.42
CA THR A 139 -7.49 -10.80 2.99
C THR A 139 -7.88 -9.94 4.19
N GLY A 140 -7.64 -8.63 4.05
CA GLY A 140 -8.16 -7.59 4.94
C GLY A 140 -9.40 -6.93 4.35
N GLY A 141 -10.53 -7.00 5.06
CA GLY A 141 -11.82 -6.56 4.54
C GLY A 141 -12.70 -5.79 5.54
N GLY A 142 -13.90 -5.47 5.16
CA GLY A 142 -14.97 -4.76 5.89
C GLY A 142 -16.34 -5.10 5.30
N GLU A 143 -17.38 -4.93 6.00
CA GLU A 143 -18.12 -3.96 6.83
C GLU A 143 -17.69 -3.89 8.30
N LYS A 144 -16.96 -4.86 8.75
CA LYS A 144 -16.26 -4.95 10.04
C LYS A 144 -14.77 -5.09 9.75
N ALA A 145 -13.91 -4.89 10.71
CA ALA A 145 -12.55 -5.35 10.61
C ALA A 145 -12.55 -6.89 10.49
N LEU A 146 -12.14 -7.40 9.34
CA LEU A 146 -12.28 -8.81 9.00
C LEU A 146 -10.99 -9.31 8.36
N LEU A 147 -10.26 -10.18 9.10
CA LEU A 147 -9.08 -10.87 8.59
C LEU A 147 -9.44 -12.32 8.30
N LYS A 148 -9.25 -12.74 7.06
CA LYS A 148 -9.49 -14.12 6.63
C LYS A 148 -8.25 -14.75 6.03
N LEU A 149 -8.06 -16.03 6.35
CA LEU A 149 -7.13 -16.94 5.68
C LEU A 149 -7.91 -17.83 4.72
N TRP A 150 -7.41 -18.00 3.50
CA TRP A 150 -8.02 -18.82 2.47
C TRP A 150 -7.06 -19.91 2.02
N LYS A 151 -7.53 -21.16 1.98
CA LYS A 151 -6.82 -22.30 1.42
C LYS A 151 -7.56 -22.80 0.19
N LEU A 152 -6.82 -23.32 -0.80
CA LEU A 152 -7.43 -23.89 -1.99
C LEU A 152 -7.78 -25.36 -1.76
N GLU A 153 -9.08 -25.68 -1.76
CA GLU A 153 -9.60 -27.03 -1.56
C GLU A 153 -10.51 -27.41 -2.73
N GLY A 154 -10.12 -28.47 -3.45
CA GLY A 154 -10.91 -28.94 -4.59
C GLY A 154 -11.14 -27.90 -5.70
N GLY A 155 -10.19 -26.97 -5.87
CA GLY A 155 -10.26 -25.88 -6.85
C GLY A 155 -11.05 -24.64 -6.41
N LYS A 156 -11.51 -24.60 -5.16
CA LYS A 156 -12.22 -23.47 -4.56
C LYS A 156 -11.45 -22.93 -3.35
N LEU A 157 -11.51 -21.62 -3.14
CA LEU A 157 -10.96 -21.00 -1.94
C LEU A 157 -11.94 -21.16 -0.78
N VAL A 158 -11.48 -21.80 0.30
CA VAL A 158 -12.22 -22.00 1.57
C VAL A 158 -11.60 -21.12 2.63
N SER A 159 -12.42 -20.31 3.33
CA SER A 159 -11.92 -19.34 4.29
C SER A 159 -12.04 -19.81 5.73
N GLN A 160 -11.05 -19.38 6.52
CA GLN A 160 -11.07 -19.33 7.98
C GLN A 160 -10.99 -17.87 8.42
N THR A 161 -11.88 -17.43 9.30
CA THR A 161 -11.78 -16.12 9.94
C THR A 161 -10.73 -16.19 11.05
N LEU A 162 -9.67 -15.36 10.93
CA LEU A 162 -8.64 -15.24 11.95
C LEU A 162 -9.00 -14.17 12.98
N TRP A 163 -9.59 -13.07 12.53
CA TRP A 163 -10.05 -11.99 13.40
C TRP A 163 -11.26 -11.29 12.79
N GLU A 164 -12.26 -11.05 13.61
CA GLU A 164 -13.43 -10.24 13.26
C GLU A 164 -13.77 -9.34 14.44
N LYS A 165 -13.87 -8.02 14.21
CA LYS A 165 -14.26 -7.07 15.25
C LYS A 165 -15.00 -5.89 14.64
N ASN A 166 -16.11 -5.51 15.29
CA ASN A 166 -16.81 -4.28 14.99
C ASN A 166 -16.43 -3.24 16.04
N PHE A 167 -15.64 -2.26 15.64
CA PHE A 167 -15.21 -1.17 16.52
C PHE A 167 -16.25 -0.03 16.60
N GLY A 168 -17.35 -0.12 15.87
CA GLY A 168 -18.27 0.98 15.65
C GLY A 168 -17.74 1.93 14.56
N GLY A 169 -18.38 3.09 14.42
CA GLY A 169 -18.00 4.05 13.39
C GLY A 169 -18.57 3.70 12.02
N ARG A 170 -18.27 4.57 11.04
CA ARG A 170 -18.80 4.47 9.67
C ARG A 170 -18.06 3.44 8.83
N PHE A 171 -16.74 3.28 9.06
CA PHE A 171 -15.85 2.44 8.28
C PHE A 171 -15.06 1.48 9.17
N SER A 172 -15.79 0.72 10.02
CA SER A 172 -15.19 -0.34 10.83
C SER A 172 -14.70 -1.46 9.91
N ARG A 173 -13.48 -1.31 9.36
CA ARG A 173 -12.90 -2.24 8.41
C ARG A 173 -11.40 -2.36 8.62
N MET A 174 -10.84 -3.48 8.21
CA MET A 174 -9.41 -3.65 8.11
C MET A 174 -8.90 -2.87 6.91
N ARG A 175 -7.93 -2.00 7.12
CA ARG A 175 -7.47 -1.12 6.07
C ARG A 175 -6.22 -1.66 5.39
N ASP A 176 -5.29 -2.16 6.18
CA ASP A 176 -4.05 -2.71 5.67
C ASP A 176 -3.56 -3.89 6.51
N ILE A 177 -2.75 -4.74 5.89
CA ILE A 177 -2.10 -5.91 6.52
C ILE A 177 -0.72 -6.12 5.92
N GLU A 178 0.27 -6.39 6.79
CA GLU A 178 1.61 -6.80 6.42
C GLU A 178 2.01 -8.08 7.12
N VAL A 179 2.96 -8.82 6.56
CA VAL A 179 3.43 -10.10 7.08
C VAL A 179 4.94 -10.10 7.19
N GLY A 180 5.44 -10.48 8.37
CA GLY A 180 6.88 -10.59 8.61
C GLY A 180 7.21 -11.30 9.91
N ASP A 181 8.48 -11.62 10.11
CA ASP A 181 8.98 -12.16 11.38
C ASP A 181 9.19 -11.03 12.40
N ILE A 182 8.07 -10.45 12.86
CA ILE A 182 8.04 -9.30 13.76
C ILE A 182 8.66 -9.62 15.12
N ASP A 183 8.54 -10.87 15.56
CA ASP A 183 9.03 -11.33 16.85
C ASP A 183 10.49 -11.82 16.80
N GLY A 184 11.12 -11.91 15.61
CA GLY A 184 12.50 -12.36 15.41
C GLY A 184 12.73 -13.84 15.73
N ASN A 185 11.71 -14.67 15.60
CA ASN A 185 11.73 -16.09 15.97
C ASN A 185 11.59 -17.05 14.80
N GLY A 186 11.57 -16.54 13.56
CA GLY A 186 11.42 -17.32 12.32
C GLY A 186 9.96 -17.62 11.97
N THR A 187 8.98 -17.06 12.70
CA THR A 187 7.56 -17.27 12.44
C THR A 187 6.91 -15.98 11.92
N ASN A 188 6.22 -16.10 10.80
CA ASN A 188 5.48 -14.96 10.25
C ASN A 188 4.32 -14.55 11.17
N VAL A 189 4.28 -13.27 11.49
CA VAL A 189 3.23 -12.56 12.24
C VAL A 189 2.55 -11.60 11.30
N ILE A 190 1.25 -11.38 11.49
CA ILE A 190 0.46 -10.48 10.65
C ILE A 190 0.28 -9.16 11.42
N ALA A 191 0.79 -8.05 10.89
CA ALA A 191 0.49 -6.70 11.35
C ALA A 191 -0.77 -6.18 10.65
N VAL A 192 -1.59 -5.43 11.38
CA VAL A 192 -2.90 -4.98 10.90
C VAL A 192 -3.15 -3.53 11.28
N ALA A 193 -3.67 -2.75 10.34
CA ALA A 193 -4.26 -1.44 10.57
C ALA A 193 -5.78 -1.46 10.33
N THR A 194 -6.55 -0.77 11.19
CA THR A 194 -7.99 -0.61 11.03
C THR A 194 -8.38 0.83 10.79
N HIS A 195 -9.47 1.06 10.06
CA HIS A 195 -9.80 2.38 9.55
C HIS A 195 -10.32 3.36 10.62
N ASP A 196 -11.32 2.97 11.43
CA ASP A 196 -12.08 3.97 12.19
C ASP A 196 -11.67 4.15 13.66
N GLN A 197 -11.04 3.20 14.29
CA GLN A 197 -10.75 3.29 15.73
C GLN A 197 -9.26 3.25 16.03
N GLY A 198 -8.42 3.57 15.03
CA GLY A 198 -6.99 3.71 15.20
C GLY A 198 -6.31 2.47 15.76
N VAL A 199 -6.86 1.28 15.46
CA VAL A 199 -6.29 0.05 15.98
C VAL A 199 -5.14 -0.39 15.11
N VAL A 200 -3.97 -0.52 15.73
CA VAL A 200 -2.83 -1.25 15.21
C VAL A 200 -2.69 -2.52 16.03
N ALA A 201 -2.65 -3.66 15.37
CA ALA A 201 -2.61 -4.95 16.04
C ALA A 201 -1.65 -5.91 15.36
N VAL A 202 -1.26 -6.95 16.08
CA VAL A 202 -0.55 -8.12 15.54
C VAL A 202 -1.37 -9.37 15.78
N VAL A 203 -1.36 -10.27 14.79
CA VAL A 203 -2.05 -11.54 14.84
C VAL A 203 -1.01 -12.65 14.73
N ARG A 204 -0.82 -13.39 15.83
CA ARG A 204 0.21 -14.41 15.97
C ARG A 204 -0.37 -15.80 15.90
N PRO A 205 0.28 -16.73 15.21
CA PRO A 205 -0.03 -18.16 15.34
C PRO A 205 0.14 -18.61 16.79
N LYS A 206 -0.84 -19.35 17.33
CA LYS A 206 -0.81 -19.89 18.69
C LYS A 206 -1.69 -21.12 18.84
N ASP A 207 -1.15 -22.20 19.37
CA ASP A 207 -1.87 -23.43 19.76
C ASP A 207 -2.80 -23.99 18.66
N GLY A 208 -2.36 -23.93 17.38
CA GLY A 208 -3.16 -24.37 16.24
C GLY A 208 -4.25 -23.39 15.78
N GLY A 209 -4.27 -22.19 16.35
CA GLY A 209 -5.10 -21.06 15.98
C GLY A 209 -4.28 -19.77 15.88
N TYR A 210 -4.94 -18.65 16.19
CA TYR A 210 -4.32 -17.32 16.17
C TYR A 210 -4.73 -16.51 17.39
N GLU A 211 -3.81 -15.73 17.94
CA GLU A 211 -4.03 -14.76 19.01
C GLU A 211 -3.86 -13.35 18.45
N VAL A 212 -4.75 -12.45 18.86
CA VAL A 212 -4.72 -11.03 18.49
C VAL A 212 -4.24 -10.20 19.67
N GLU A 213 -3.22 -9.40 19.46
CA GLU A 213 -2.76 -8.36 20.37
C GLU A 213 -2.98 -6.98 19.74
N GLU A 214 -3.85 -6.18 20.33
CA GLU A 214 -4.05 -4.78 19.96
C GLU A 214 -2.92 -3.94 20.59
N LEU A 215 -1.95 -3.52 19.77
CA LEU A 215 -0.80 -2.71 20.23
C LEU A 215 -1.22 -1.28 20.57
N ASP A 216 -2.20 -0.75 19.83
CA ASP A 216 -2.72 0.59 20.03
C ASP A 216 -4.21 0.66 19.66
N VAL A 217 -4.95 1.50 20.38
CA VAL A 217 -6.36 1.81 20.12
C VAL A 217 -6.56 3.30 20.32
N GLU A 218 -6.38 4.06 19.25
CA GLU A 218 -6.56 5.50 19.28
C GLU A 218 -7.95 5.88 18.80
N LYS A 219 -8.88 6.07 19.76
CA LYS A 219 -10.30 6.30 19.48
C LYS A 219 -10.51 7.41 18.45
N ASP A 220 -11.51 7.19 17.57
CA ASP A 220 -11.95 8.13 16.54
C ASP A 220 -10.86 8.52 15.53
N THR A 221 -9.78 7.71 15.43
CA THR A 221 -8.65 7.93 14.55
C THR A 221 -8.69 6.98 13.37
N PHE A 222 -8.41 7.51 12.17
CA PHE A 222 -8.20 6.70 10.99
C PHE A 222 -6.74 6.28 10.90
N VAL A 223 -6.43 4.98 10.98
CA VAL A 223 -5.13 4.45 10.55
C VAL A 223 -5.28 3.88 9.15
N HIS A 224 -4.44 4.30 8.24
CA HIS A 224 -4.62 4.02 6.82
C HIS A 224 -3.66 2.98 6.29
N GLU A 225 -2.42 2.98 6.74
CA GLU A 225 -1.35 2.13 6.26
C GLU A 225 -0.59 1.53 7.42
N VAL A 226 -0.06 0.33 7.22
CA VAL A 226 0.92 -0.33 8.07
C VAL A 226 2.05 -0.88 7.19
N GLU A 227 3.31 -0.63 7.59
CA GLU A 227 4.52 -1.11 6.93
C GLU A 227 5.48 -1.73 7.93
N LEU A 228 6.31 -2.67 7.48
CA LEU A 228 7.33 -3.35 8.28
C LEU A 228 8.72 -2.97 7.79
N GLY A 229 9.68 -2.81 8.70
CA GLY A 229 11.08 -2.62 8.36
C GLY A 229 11.98 -2.45 9.57
N ASP A 230 13.28 -2.27 9.31
CA ASP A 230 14.33 -2.06 10.30
C ASP A 230 15.09 -0.77 9.98
N VAL A 231 14.48 0.38 10.34
CA VAL A 231 15.04 1.70 9.98
C VAL A 231 16.25 2.04 10.83
N ASP A 232 16.31 1.62 12.09
CA ASP A 232 17.48 1.89 12.94
C ASP A 232 18.61 0.87 12.71
N GLY A 233 18.35 -0.22 11.99
CA GLY A 233 19.34 -1.22 11.60
C GLY A 233 19.80 -2.11 12.76
N ASP A 234 18.95 -2.29 13.79
CA ASP A 234 19.30 -3.11 14.96
C ASP A 234 18.84 -4.57 14.86
N GLY A 235 18.15 -4.92 13.77
CA GLY A 235 17.68 -6.26 13.44
C GLY A 235 16.31 -6.61 14.02
N ALA A 236 15.66 -5.71 14.78
CA ALA A 236 14.29 -5.89 15.20
C ALA A 236 13.33 -5.27 14.18
N ILE A 237 12.33 -6.03 13.75
CA ILE A 237 11.32 -5.51 12.83
C ILE A 237 10.41 -4.54 13.58
N GLU A 238 10.28 -3.37 13.01
CA GLU A 238 9.42 -2.29 13.46
C GLU A 238 8.12 -2.27 12.65
N ILE A 239 7.03 -1.84 13.27
CA ILE A 239 5.73 -1.62 12.60
C ILE A 239 5.52 -0.10 12.51
N TYR A 240 5.35 0.41 11.30
CA TYR A 240 5.03 1.80 11.02
C TYR A 240 3.56 1.94 10.66
N ALA A 241 2.88 3.00 11.10
CA ALA A 241 1.47 3.23 10.80
C ALA A 241 1.16 4.73 10.63
N THR A 242 0.10 5.04 9.86
CA THR A 242 -0.29 6.41 9.52
C THR A 242 -1.64 6.80 10.10
N PRO A 243 -1.75 7.57 11.18
CA PRO A 243 -2.93 8.38 11.46
C PRO A 243 -3.13 9.42 10.34
N SER A 244 -4.21 9.32 9.54
CA SER A 244 -4.22 9.85 8.17
C SER A 244 -5.21 10.97 7.86
N GLU A 245 -6.09 11.33 8.78
CA GLU A 245 -7.10 12.36 8.54
C GLU A 245 -6.86 13.61 9.39
N PRO A 246 -7.18 14.83 8.87
CA PRO A 246 -6.95 16.08 9.59
C PRO A 246 -7.83 16.25 10.82
N ASN A 247 -8.93 15.53 10.90
CA ASN A 247 -9.83 15.54 12.05
C ASN A 247 -10.18 14.10 12.43
N ARG A 248 -10.29 13.86 13.72
CA ARG A 248 -10.85 12.62 14.26
C ARG A 248 -12.35 12.52 13.91
N LEU A 249 -12.94 11.35 14.08
CA LEU A 249 -14.37 11.15 13.83
C LEU A 249 -15.28 12.04 14.69
N ASP A 250 -14.83 12.41 15.89
CA ASP A 250 -15.53 13.34 16.78
C ASP A 250 -15.37 14.82 16.38
N GLY A 251 -14.62 15.10 15.31
CA GLY A 251 -14.36 16.44 14.78
C GLY A 251 -13.20 17.19 15.45
N SER A 252 -12.54 16.60 16.46
CA SER A 252 -11.33 17.20 17.04
C SER A 252 -10.17 17.17 16.05
N HIS A 253 -9.28 18.17 16.15
CA HIS A 253 -8.10 18.25 15.30
C HIS A 253 -7.13 17.10 15.54
N GLN A 254 -6.51 16.58 14.47
CA GLN A 254 -5.48 15.57 14.50
C GLN A 254 -4.32 16.02 13.61
N SER A 255 -3.11 16.10 14.17
CA SER A 255 -1.88 16.31 13.38
C SER A 255 -1.59 15.08 12.53
N GLY A 256 -1.05 15.31 11.33
CA GLY A 256 -0.54 14.22 10.51
C GLY A 256 0.74 13.66 11.10
N GLN A 257 0.78 12.35 11.28
CA GLN A 257 1.90 11.66 11.91
C GLN A 257 2.19 10.34 11.20
N VAL A 258 3.43 9.85 11.35
CA VAL A 258 3.75 8.43 11.25
C VAL A 258 4.20 7.98 12.62
N VAL A 259 3.70 6.84 13.05
CA VAL A 259 4.00 6.23 14.35
C VAL A 259 4.68 4.89 14.17
N ARG A 260 5.50 4.50 15.15
CA ARG A 260 6.25 3.25 15.16
C ARG A 260 5.93 2.46 16.43
N TYR A 261 5.96 1.13 16.30
CA TYR A 261 5.87 0.15 17.39
C TYR A 261 6.99 -0.89 17.21
N VAL A 262 7.57 -1.41 18.29
CA VAL A 262 8.55 -2.50 18.27
C VAL A 262 8.12 -3.61 19.22
N PRO A 263 7.21 -4.50 18.79
CA PRO A 263 6.62 -5.51 19.66
C PRO A 263 7.62 -6.45 20.30
N SER A 264 8.68 -6.87 19.58
CA SER A 264 9.75 -7.73 20.08
C SER A 264 10.53 -7.12 21.26
N LYS A 265 10.53 -5.79 21.39
CA LYS A 265 11.15 -5.04 22.49
C LYS A 265 10.14 -4.56 23.54
N GLY A 266 8.83 -4.78 23.31
CA GLY A 266 7.77 -4.23 24.15
C GLY A 266 7.65 -2.70 24.05
N GLU A 267 8.16 -2.10 22.96
CA GLU A 267 8.03 -0.66 22.75
C GLU A 267 6.67 -0.33 22.13
N GLY A 268 5.91 0.49 22.80
CA GLY A 268 4.63 1.01 22.33
C GLY A 268 4.78 2.13 21.31
N ARG A 269 3.73 2.92 21.16
CA ARG A 269 3.62 4.01 20.17
C ARG A 269 4.69 5.09 20.37
N VAL A 270 5.47 5.34 19.31
CA VAL A 270 6.42 6.45 19.20
C VAL A 270 6.15 7.21 17.91
N VAL A 271 6.07 8.55 17.96
CA VAL A 271 5.97 9.39 16.75
C VAL A 271 7.34 9.47 16.11
N VAL A 272 7.44 9.09 14.82
CA VAL A 272 8.70 9.11 14.05
C VAL A 272 8.67 10.13 12.90
N ALA A 273 7.48 10.61 12.51
CA ALA A 273 7.34 11.76 11.63
C ALA A 273 6.17 12.62 12.09
N ASP A 274 6.38 13.94 12.18
CA ASP A 274 5.36 14.95 12.45
C ASP A 274 5.17 15.80 11.19
N LEU A 275 3.99 15.69 10.58
CA LEU A 275 3.65 16.36 9.33
C LEU A 275 2.89 17.68 9.58
N GLY A 276 2.68 18.06 10.85
CA GLY A 276 1.89 19.23 11.24
C GLY A 276 0.44 19.12 10.77
N ASP A 277 -0.03 20.12 10.02
CA ASP A 277 -1.39 20.15 9.45
C ASP A 277 -1.51 19.40 8.11
N ARG A 278 -0.47 18.70 7.69
CA ARG A 278 -0.47 17.86 6.47
C ARG A 278 -0.61 16.39 6.86
N HIS A 279 -1.08 15.56 5.94
CA HIS A 279 -1.39 14.16 6.20
C HIS A 279 -0.81 13.26 5.12
N ALA A 280 -0.55 12.02 5.50
CA ALA A 280 -0.16 10.96 4.58
C ALA A 280 -1.11 9.77 4.73
N LYS A 281 -1.35 9.08 3.64
CA LYS A 281 -2.10 7.80 3.62
C LYS A 281 -1.29 6.67 3.02
N GLU A 282 -0.09 6.97 2.61
CA GLU A 282 0.84 6.03 2.01
C GLU A 282 2.21 6.26 2.61
N ILE A 283 2.84 5.19 3.05
CA ILE A 283 4.24 5.13 3.45
C ILE A 283 4.91 3.95 2.76
N LEU A 284 6.22 3.98 2.73
CA LEU A 284 7.07 2.88 2.27
C LEU A 284 8.24 2.79 3.22
N VAL A 285 8.53 1.59 3.73
CA VAL A 285 9.74 1.30 4.48
C VAL A 285 10.59 0.36 3.65
N HIS A 286 11.77 0.81 3.23
CA HIS A 286 12.63 0.01 2.34
C HIS A 286 14.04 0.57 2.23
N ASP A 287 15.04 -0.30 2.17
CA ASP A 287 16.45 0.06 1.87
C ASP A 287 16.60 0.41 0.39
N ILE A 288 16.39 1.70 0.06
CA ILE A 288 16.52 2.20 -1.33
C ILE A 288 17.96 2.57 -1.65
N ASP A 289 18.73 3.03 -0.67
CA ASP A 289 20.11 3.46 -0.90
C ASP A 289 21.13 2.30 -0.82
N GLY A 290 20.69 1.12 -0.40
CA GLY A 290 21.51 -0.09 -0.38
C GLY A 290 22.52 -0.13 0.75
N ASN A 291 22.29 0.64 1.83
CA ASN A 291 23.20 0.71 2.97
C ASN A 291 22.97 -0.41 4.02
N GLY A 292 21.93 -1.21 3.86
CA GLY A 292 21.55 -2.33 4.74
C GLY A 292 20.64 -1.92 5.89
N LYS A 293 20.09 -0.70 5.87
CA LYS A 293 19.04 -0.20 6.75
C LYS A 293 17.90 0.31 5.91
N ASP A 294 16.69 0.14 6.39
CA ASP A 294 15.55 0.71 5.70
C ASP A 294 15.46 2.23 5.93
N GLU A 295 14.84 2.93 5.01
CA GLU A 295 14.37 4.29 5.19
C GLU A 295 12.84 4.32 5.19
N LEU A 296 12.29 5.29 5.93
CA LEU A 296 10.87 5.61 5.87
C LEU A 296 10.62 6.70 4.83
N TYR A 297 9.79 6.40 3.84
CA TYR A 297 9.28 7.33 2.85
C TYR A 297 7.82 7.62 3.13
N VAL A 298 7.46 8.90 3.23
CA VAL A 298 6.11 9.35 3.57
C VAL A 298 5.54 10.15 2.40
N MET A 299 4.44 9.70 1.82
CA MET A 299 3.74 10.42 0.77
C MET A 299 2.76 11.42 1.36
N VAL A 300 3.22 12.65 1.55
CA VAL A 300 2.45 13.74 2.17
C VAL A 300 1.48 14.34 1.14
N GLU A 301 0.19 14.26 1.42
CA GLU A 301 -0.87 14.72 0.51
C GLU A 301 -0.81 16.22 0.24
N GLY A 302 -1.22 16.60 -0.98
CA GLY A 302 -1.39 17.98 -1.38
C GLY A 302 -2.63 18.60 -0.75
N GLN A 303 -2.60 19.91 -0.52
CA GLN A 303 -3.70 20.69 0.02
C GLN A 303 -4.26 21.64 -1.03
N LYS A 304 -5.60 21.75 -1.08
CA LYS A 304 -6.26 22.77 -1.90
C LYS A 304 -6.05 24.13 -1.31
N ASN A 305 -5.88 25.14 -2.16
CA ASN A 305 -5.93 26.53 -1.73
C ASN A 305 -7.36 26.87 -1.28
N PRO A 306 -7.60 27.28 -0.03
CA PRO A 306 -8.93 27.65 0.48
C PRO A 306 -9.53 28.83 -0.29
N ASP A 307 -8.69 29.73 -0.82
CA ASP A 307 -9.11 30.90 -1.59
C ASP A 307 -9.41 30.57 -3.08
N GLY A 308 -9.28 29.30 -3.48
CA GLY A 308 -9.43 28.86 -4.86
C GLY A 308 -8.15 29.01 -5.68
N GLY A 309 -8.19 28.56 -6.95
CA GLY A 309 -7.05 28.75 -7.87
C GLY A 309 -5.97 27.68 -7.87
N GLY A 310 -6.21 26.50 -7.27
CA GLY A 310 -5.28 25.38 -7.38
C GLY A 310 -4.86 24.76 -6.06
N LEU A 311 -3.63 24.27 -5.99
CA LEU A 311 -3.06 23.65 -4.80
C LEU A 311 -2.24 24.68 -4.01
N LEU A 312 -2.46 24.76 -2.71
CA LEU A 312 -1.59 25.45 -1.75
C LEU A 312 -0.29 24.67 -1.58
N HIS A 313 -0.42 23.36 -1.36
CA HIS A 313 0.70 22.42 -1.33
C HIS A 313 0.44 21.30 -2.31
N ARG A 314 1.47 20.85 -3.00
CA ARG A 314 1.44 19.67 -3.85
C ARG A 314 1.72 18.43 -3.02
N THR A 315 1.47 17.25 -3.60
CA THR A 315 1.94 16.00 -3.00
C THR A 315 3.47 16.00 -2.95
N GLU A 316 4.03 15.67 -1.81
CA GLU A 316 5.47 15.56 -1.60
C GLU A 316 5.82 14.18 -1.07
N ILE A 317 7.04 13.70 -1.36
CA ILE A 317 7.59 12.51 -0.74
C ILE A 317 8.72 12.94 0.18
N TRP A 318 8.56 12.63 1.45
CA TRP A 318 9.52 12.94 2.50
C TRP A 318 10.26 11.67 2.89
N ARG A 319 11.58 11.76 3.05
CA ARG A 319 12.47 10.69 3.47
C ARG A 319 12.93 10.94 4.90
N TYR A 320 12.91 9.88 5.72
CA TYR A 320 13.41 9.85 7.08
C TYR A 320 14.38 8.67 7.24
N GLU A 321 15.46 8.90 7.98
CA GLU A 321 16.35 7.91 8.54
C GLU A 321 16.12 7.86 10.07
N ALA A 322 16.71 6.89 10.77
CA ALA A 322 16.53 6.69 12.20
C ALA A 322 16.81 7.92 13.06
N ASP A 323 17.79 8.74 12.66
CA ASP A 323 18.23 9.95 13.37
C ASP A 323 17.61 11.24 12.82
N THR A 324 16.73 11.16 11.83
CA THR A 324 16.05 12.34 11.29
C THR A 324 15.08 12.88 12.34
N PRO A 325 15.19 14.19 12.74
CA PRO A 325 14.20 14.79 13.62
C PRO A 325 12.79 14.68 13.05
N ILE A 326 11.81 14.40 13.89
CA ILE A 326 10.44 14.04 13.46
C ILE A 326 9.76 15.10 12.59
N ASP A 327 10.15 16.38 12.74
CA ASP A 327 9.64 17.53 11.99
C ASP A 327 10.55 17.98 10.82
N GLN A 328 11.61 17.20 10.52
CA GLN A 328 12.64 17.57 9.53
C GLN A 328 12.81 16.52 8.41
N GLY A 329 11.73 15.89 8.00
CA GLY A 329 11.76 15.00 6.85
C GLY A 329 12.31 15.68 5.60
N VAL A 330 13.15 14.97 4.85
CA VAL A 330 13.79 15.48 3.64
C VAL A 330 12.87 15.33 2.44
N VAL A 331 12.46 16.43 1.81
CA VAL A 331 11.63 16.41 0.61
C VAL A 331 12.46 15.95 -0.59
N ILE A 332 12.26 14.69 -1.02
CA ILE A 332 12.95 14.11 -2.18
C ILE A 332 12.21 14.33 -3.51
N ALA A 333 10.88 14.51 -3.46
CA ALA A 333 10.09 14.79 -4.64
C ALA A 333 8.86 15.65 -4.31
N GLU A 334 8.49 16.53 -5.25
CA GLU A 334 7.23 17.25 -5.28
C GLU A 334 6.48 16.87 -6.55
N LEU A 335 5.22 16.43 -6.46
CA LEU A 335 4.41 15.95 -7.56
C LEU A 335 3.11 16.76 -7.69
N ASN A 336 2.75 17.16 -8.91
CA ASN A 336 1.65 18.10 -9.15
C ASN A 336 0.27 17.41 -9.11
N ASP A 337 -0.06 16.79 -7.99
CA ASP A 337 -1.40 16.27 -7.69
C ASP A 337 -1.75 16.55 -6.23
N ARG A 338 -2.99 16.37 -5.87
CA ARG A 338 -3.48 16.48 -4.50
C ARG A 338 -3.36 15.15 -3.74
N LEU A 339 -3.57 14.06 -4.42
CA LEU A 339 -3.59 12.72 -3.84
C LEU A 339 -2.61 11.80 -4.56
N ALA A 340 -2.04 10.91 -3.80
CA ALA A 340 -1.29 9.76 -4.27
C ALA A 340 -1.45 8.63 -3.25
N ARG A 341 -1.40 7.38 -3.70
CA ARG A 341 -1.79 6.23 -2.87
C ARG A 341 -0.84 5.06 -2.94
N PHE A 342 0.14 5.07 -3.84
CA PHE A 342 1.09 3.97 -3.93
C PHE A 342 2.51 4.50 -4.14
N LEU A 343 3.41 3.99 -3.29
CA LEU A 343 4.85 3.99 -3.47
C LEU A 343 5.29 2.54 -3.68
N ALA A 344 6.02 2.27 -4.75
CA ALA A 344 6.57 0.94 -5.01
C ALA A 344 8.08 1.02 -5.20
N PRO A 345 8.88 0.26 -4.42
CA PRO A 345 10.31 0.15 -4.65
C PRO A 345 10.55 -0.65 -5.94
N ALA A 346 11.50 -0.25 -6.76
CA ALA A 346 11.73 -0.88 -8.05
C ALA A 346 13.17 -0.69 -8.56
N ASP A 347 13.65 -1.66 -9.33
CA ASP A 347 14.78 -1.53 -10.25
C ASP A 347 14.26 -1.81 -11.67
N LEU A 348 13.66 -0.77 -12.29
CA LEU A 348 12.95 -0.95 -13.56
C LEU A 348 13.86 -0.99 -14.78
N ASP A 349 15.10 -0.48 -14.72
CA ASP A 349 16.06 -0.53 -15.83
C ASP A 349 17.19 -1.54 -15.64
N GLY A 350 17.20 -2.27 -14.51
CA GLY A 350 18.11 -3.35 -14.20
C GLY A 350 19.55 -2.87 -13.98
N ASP A 351 19.72 -1.65 -13.47
CA ASP A 351 21.05 -1.11 -13.16
C ASP A 351 21.56 -1.50 -11.76
N GLY A 352 20.75 -2.24 -11.00
CA GLY A 352 21.03 -2.74 -9.66
C GLY A 352 20.79 -1.71 -8.56
N LYS A 353 20.26 -0.53 -8.90
CA LYS A 353 19.88 0.52 -7.95
C LYS A 353 18.37 0.56 -7.80
N LYS A 354 17.92 0.67 -6.59
CA LYS A 354 16.49 0.83 -6.35
C LYS A 354 16.04 2.27 -6.56
N GLU A 355 14.86 2.39 -7.07
CA GLU A 355 14.13 3.65 -7.24
C GLU A 355 12.74 3.53 -6.61
N ILE A 356 11.98 4.63 -6.65
CA ILE A 356 10.58 4.63 -6.21
C ILE A 356 9.67 4.95 -7.40
N VAL A 357 8.61 4.17 -7.56
CA VAL A 357 7.49 4.51 -8.43
C VAL A 357 6.38 5.11 -7.57
N ALA A 358 5.91 6.29 -7.95
CA ALA A 358 4.80 6.97 -7.29
C ALA A 358 3.57 7.02 -8.21
N SER A 359 2.42 6.53 -7.73
CA SER A 359 1.16 6.53 -8.45
C SER A 359 0.24 7.61 -7.92
N LEU A 360 -0.06 8.61 -8.78
CA LEU A 360 -0.87 9.76 -8.46
C LEU A 360 -2.34 9.54 -8.86
N PHE A 361 -3.25 10.18 -8.16
CA PHE A 361 -4.68 10.10 -8.43
C PHE A 361 -5.05 10.48 -9.87
N SER A 362 -4.55 11.62 -10.37
CA SER A 362 -4.95 12.17 -11.67
C SER A 362 -3.81 12.49 -12.61
N LYS A 363 -2.56 12.46 -12.16
CA LYS A 363 -1.39 12.89 -12.94
C LYS A 363 -0.46 11.75 -13.33
N GLY A 364 -0.96 10.52 -13.20
CA GLY A 364 -0.30 9.33 -13.72
C GLY A 364 0.75 8.74 -12.81
N VAL A 365 1.58 7.91 -13.39
CA VAL A 365 2.63 7.12 -12.73
C VAL A 365 3.98 7.76 -13.00
N TRP A 366 4.77 7.91 -11.96
CA TRP A 366 6.04 8.62 -11.99
C TRP A 366 7.17 7.75 -11.46
N TRP A 367 8.31 7.82 -12.11
CA TRP A 367 9.57 7.17 -11.76
C TRP A 367 10.47 8.20 -11.09
N LEU A 368 10.84 7.94 -9.84
CA LEU A 368 11.67 8.79 -9.01
C LEU A 368 13.01 8.10 -8.83
N ARG A 369 14.06 8.72 -9.35
CA ARG A 369 15.40 8.17 -9.38
C ARG A 369 16.33 8.97 -8.48
N PRO A 370 16.91 8.35 -7.44
CA PRO A 370 17.87 9.04 -6.59
C PRO A 370 19.12 9.45 -7.39
N GLY A 371 19.82 10.47 -6.88
CA GLY A 371 21.18 10.80 -7.30
C GLY A 371 22.19 10.02 -6.46
N GLU A 372 23.45 10.48 -6.44
CA GLU A 372 24.46 9.95 -5.52
C GLU A 372 24.19 10.36 -4.07
N ASP A 373 23.58 11.50 -3.86
CA ASP A 373 23.13 12.02 -2.57
C ASP A 373 21.60 11.85 -2.49
N HIS A 374 21.13 10.86 -1.72
CA HIS A 374 19.72 10.52 -1.58
C HIS A 374 18.94 11.56 -0.76
N THR A 375 19.62 12.48 -0.08
CA THR A 375 19.00 13.60 0.66
C THR A 375 18.67 14.80 -0.22
N LYS A 376 19.00 14.76 -1.51
CA LYS A 376 18.68 15.83 -2.48
C LYS A 376 17.44 15.46 -3.30
N PRO A 377 16.78 16.44 -3.90
CA PRO A 377 15.63 16.16 -4.78
C PRO A 377 15.96 15.17 -5.90
N TRP A 378 15.15 14.13 -6.02
CA TRP A 378 15.34 13.06 -7.00
C TRP A 378 14.90 13.47 -8.40
N LYS A 379 15.48 12.83 -9.41
CA LYS A 379 15.05 12.99 -10.79
C LYS A 379 13.68 12.36 -10.99
N LYS A 380 12.73 13.13 -11.54
CA LYS A 380 11.36 12.70 -11.82
C LYS A 380 11.14 12.47 -13.30
N LYS A 381 10.60 11.30 -13.67
CA LYS A 381 10.23 10.97 -15.06
C LYS A 381 8.83 10.35 -15.07
N ALA A 382 7.93 10.90 -15.88
CA ALA A 382 6.62 10.28 -16.04
C ALA A 382 6.77 8.97 -16.81
N ILE A 383 6.23 7.89 -16.25
CA ILE A 383 6.05 6.59 -16.91
C ILE A 383 4.80 6.67 -17.79
N ASP A 384 3.67 7.03 -17.21
CA ASP A 384 2.40 7.19 -17.92
C ASP A 384 1.56 8.33 -17.30
N ARG A 385 1.38 9.41 -18.05
CA ARG A 385 0.61 10.59 -17.62
C ARG A 385 -0.91 10.40 -17.74
N ARG A 386 -1.36 9.32 -18.37
CA ARG A 386 -2.78 9.04 -18.64
C ARG A 386 -3.36 7.96 -17.74
N SER A 387 -2.50 7.21 -17.04
CA SER A 387 -2.98 6.27 -16.03
C SER A 387 -3.57 7.04 -14.86
N SER A 388 -4.70 6.63 -14.34
CA SER A 388 -5.35 7.29 -13.21
C SER A 388 -6.33 6.37 -12.49
N SER A 389 -6.46 6.55 -11.20
CA SER A 389 -7.42 5.86 -10.34
C SER A 389 -7.44 6.53 -8.97
N PHE A 390 -8.45 6.26 -8.16
CA PHE A 390 -8.51 6.75 -6.79
C PHE A 390 -7.41 6.13 -5.93
N GLU A 391 -7.28 4.82 -5.92
CA GLU A 391 -6.18 4.14 -5.22
C GLU A 391 -4.97 3.93 -6.13
N HIS A 392 -5.18 3.61 -7.40
CA HIS A 392 -4.12 3.49 -8.41
C HIS A 392 -3.09 2.42 -8.06
N ALA A 393 -3.58 1.25 -7.63
CA ALA A 393 -2.76 0.13 -7.15
C ALA A 393 -1.62 -0.22 -8.12
N THR A 394 -0.43 -0.36 -7.56
CA THR A 394 0.82 -0.45 -8.32
C THR A 394 1.80 -1.37 -7.61
N ILE A 395 2.46 -2.25 -8.37
CA ILE A 395 3.54 -3.11 -7.86
C ILE A 395 4.64 -3.28 -8.90
N ALA A 396 5.90 -3.35 -8.45
CA ALA A 396 7.03 -3.73 -9.28
C ALA A 396 7.54 -5.11 -8.87
N LEU A 397 7.60 -6.05 -9.81
CA LEU A 397 8.12 -7.40 -9.58
C LEU A 397 8.58 -8.05 -10.88
N ASP A 398 9.50 -9.00 -10.79
CA ASP A 398 9.93 -9.85 -11.89
C ASP A 398 8.96 -11.04 -11.99
N LEU A 399 7.86 -10.84 -12.74
CA LEU A 399 6.81 -11.85 -12.85
C LEU A 399 7.19 -12.98 -13.82
N ASP A 400 8.00 -12.67 -14.83
CA ASP A 400 8.39 -13.65 -15.86
C ASP A 400 9.74 -14.34 -15.59
N GLY A 401 10.39 -14.02 -14.47
CA GLY A 401 11.63 -14.66 -14.00
C GLY A 401 12.82 -14.38 -14.90
N ASP A 402 12.83 -13.24 -15.62
CA ASP A 402 13.93 -12.89 -16.52
C ASP A 402 15.06 -12.10 -15.85
N GLY A 403 14.90 -11.75 -14.58
CA GLY A 403 15.82 -10.99 -13.75
C GLY A 403 15.60 -9.48 -13.82
N MET A 404 14.55 -9.02 -14.51
CA MET A 404 14.16 -7.62 -14.63
C MET A 404 12.78 -7.41 -14.04
N GLN A 405 12.62 -6.40 -13.20
CA GLN A 405 11.30 -6.07 -12.70
C GLN A 405 10.44 -5.38 -13.73
N GLU A 406 9.17 -5.75 -13.77
CA GLU A 406 8.14 -5.01 -14.46
C GLU A 406 7.25 -4.28 -13.48
N LEU A 407 6.65 -3.19 -13.96
CA LEU A 407 5.64 -2.46 -13.21
C LEU A 407 4.24 -2.89 -13.66
N TYR A 408 3.39 -3.26 -12.71
CA TYR A 408 1.98 -3.57 -12.92
C TYR A 408 1.12 -2.51 -12.24
N VAL A 409 0.12 -2.00 -12.97
CA VAL A 409 -0.68 -0.84 -12.54
C VAL A 409 -2.15 -1.06 -12.88
N ALA A 410 -3.01 -0.87 -11.89
CA ALA A 410 -4.46 -0.83 -12.07
C ALA A 410 -4.91 0.60 -12.40
N SER A 411 -5.22 0.86 -13.67
CA SER A 411 -5.77 2.14 -14.14
C SER A 411 -7.30 2.04 -14.19
N ASP A 412 -7.96 2.13 -13.03
CA ASP A 412 -9.40 1.85 -12.89
C ASP A 412 -10.26 2.83 -13.68
N ASN A 413 -9.83 4.09 -13.86
CA ASN A 413 -10.56 5.06 -14.67
C ASN A 413 -10.65 4.65 -16.16
N ASP A 414 -9.73 3.81 -16.63
CA ASP A 414 -9.76 3.22 -17.99
C ASP A 414 -10.18 1.74 -17.95
N GLY A 415 -10.49 1.18 -16.77
CA GLY A 415 -10.84 -0.23 -16.59
C GLY A 415 -9.72 -1.20 -16.98
N SER A 416 -8.44 -0.79 -16.92
CA SER A 416 -7.35 -1.59 -17.49
C SER A 416 -6.24 -1.89 -16.46
N ILE A 417 -5.72 -3.13 -16.55
CA ILE A 417 -4.49 -3.53 -15.87
C ILE A 417 -3.34 -3.49 -16.87
N ARG A 418 -2.28 -2.77 -16.53
CA ARG A 418 -1.17 -2.45 -17.42
C ARG A 418 0.15 -3.00 -16.89
N ARG A 419 0.95 -3.54 -17.79
CA ARG A 419 2.35 -3.91 -17.58
C ARG A 419 3.27 -2.91 -18.28
N TYR A 420 4.31 -2.48 -17.61
CA TYR A 420 5.39 -1.67 -18.17
C TYR A 420 6.70 -2.42 -18.01
N ALA A 421 7.35 -2.75 -19.10
CA ALA A 421 8.59 -3.51 -19.13
C ALA A 421 9.71 -2.72 -19.80
N TRP A 422 10.94 -2.83 -19.28
CA TRP A 422 12.10 -2.20 -19.86
C TRP A 422 12.54 -2.91 -21.15
N ASN A 423 12.82 -2.16 -22.19
CA ASN A 423 13.29 -2.71 -23.47
C ASN A 423 14.75 -2.37 -23.79
N GLY A 424 15.56 -2.00 -22.78
CA GLY A 424 16.92 -1.53 -22.92
C GLY A 424 17.04 -0.01 -23.19
N ARG A 425 15.91 0.70 -23.38
CA ARG A 425 15.91 2.14 -23.66
C ARG A 425 14.80 2.90 -22.93
N ARG A 426 13.63 2.29 -22.80
CA ARG A 426 12.44 2.88 -22.18
C ARG A 426 11.50 1.78 -21.66
N LEU A 427 10.64 2.15 -20.75
CA LEU A 427 9.49 1.33 -20.37
C LEU A 427 8.46 1.28 -21.52
N VAL A 428 8.02 0.07 -21.85
CA VAL A 428 7.02 -0.19 -22.90
C VAL A 428 5.74 -0.65 -22.22
N LYS A 429 4.66 0.10 -22.43
CA LYS A 429 3.34 -0.20 -21.90
C LYS A 429 2.65 -1.28 -22.72
N LYS A 430 2.01 -2.24 -22.06
CA LYS A 430 1.07 -3.20 -22.62
C LYS A 430 -0.11 -3.35 -21.64
N THR A 431 -1.35 -3.27 -22.16
CA THR A 431 -2.53 -3.69 -21.42
C THR A 431 -2.54 -5.22 -21.37
N ILE A 432 -2.65 -5.79 -20.17
CA ILE A 432 -2.70 -7.23 -19.95
C ILE A 432 -4.13 -7.71 -19.70
N TYR A 433 -4.99 -6.82 -19.20
CA TYR A 433 -6.41 -7.09 -18.98
C TYR A 433 -7.22 -5.79 -19.10
N GLU A 434 -8.41 -5.88 -19.70
CA GLU A 434 -9.42 -4.82 -19.76
C GLU A 434 -10.73 -5.34 -19.17
N ARG A 435 -11.25 -4.63 -18.16
CA ARG A 435 -12.56 -4.90 -17.60
C ARG A 435 -13.64 -4.46 -18.58
N THR A 436 -14.53 -5.37 -18.93
CA THR A 436 -15.59 -5.15 -19.93
C THR A 436 -16.96 -4.96 -19.32
N ASP A 437 -17.09 -5.13 -18.02
CA ASP A 437 -18.32 -4.85 -17.29
C ASP A 437 -18.47 -3.34 -17.02
N ASN A 438 -19.71 -2.89 -16.83
CA ASN A 438 -20.02 -1.47 -16.61
C ASN A 438 -20.05 -1.07 -15.13
N ARG A 439 -19.57 -1.95 -14.25
CA ARG A 439 -19.48 -1.66 -12.82
C ARG A 439 -18.39 -0.63 -12.55
N SER A 440 -18.57 0.20 -11.52
CA SER A 440 -17.48 0.99 -10.98
C SER A 440 -16.64 0.12 -10.07
N ILE A 441 -15.36 -0.03 -10.35
CA ILE A 441 -14.43 -0.86 -9.60
C ILE A 441 -13.29 0.02 -9.08
N LEU A 442 -12.95 -0.17 -7.81
CA LEU A 442 -11.75 0.39 -7.19
C LEU A 442 -10.81 -0.76 -6.84
N THR A 443 -9.60 -0.72 -7.39
CA THR A 443 -8.54 -1.67 -7.09
C THR A 443 -7.69 -1.11 -5.96
N TRP A 444 -7.88 -1.66 -4.77
CA TRP A 444 -7.22 -1.21 -3.55
C TRP A 444 -5.79 -1.72 -3.43
N ASN A 445 -5.53 -2.91 -3.97
CA ASN A 445 -4.25 -3.58 -3.83
C ASN A 445 -3.99 -4.49 -5.04
N ILE A 446 -2.72 -4.72 -5.35
CA ILE A 446 -2.24 -5.66 -6.37
C ILE A 446 -0.99 -6.35 -5.84
N MET A 447 -1.00 -7.68 -5.72
CA MET A 447 0.08 -8.47 -5.15
C MET A 447 0.36 -9.72 -6.00
N PRO A 448 1.58 -10.32 -5.89
CA PRO A 448 1.87 -11.60 -6.50
C PRO A 448 1.08 -12.73 -5.83
N ILE A 449 0.72 -13.75 -6.60
CA ILE A 449 0.11 -14.96 -6.10
C ILE A 449 0.64 -16.18 -6.85
N PRO A 450 1.03 -17.29 -6.15
CA PRO A 450 1.31 -18.56 -6.81
C PRO A 450 0.09 -19.06 -7.59
N VAL A 451 0.29 -19.48 -8.84
CA VAL A 451 -0.79 -20.00 -9.69
C VAL A 451 -1.48 -21.22 -9.07
N ALA A 452 -0.76 -21.95 -8.20
CA ALA A 452 -1.29 -23.07 -7.43
C ALA A 452 -2.41 -22.68 -6.43
N LEU A 453 -2.52 -21.39 -6.04
CA LEU A 453 -3.58 -20.86 -5.17
C LEU A 453 -4.76 -20.26 -5.94
N VAL A 454 -4.68 -20.18 -7.26
CA VAL A 454 -5.74 -19.56 -8.08
C VAL A 454 -6.91 -20.52 -8.23
N PRO A 455 -8.14 -20.12 -7.85
CA PRO A 455 -9.29 -21.00 -7.99
C PRO A 455 -9.59 -21.31 -9.45
N THR A 456 -10.18 -22.48 -9.71
CA THR A 456 -10.70 -22.82 -11.05
C THR A 456 -11.91 -21.95 -11.38
N ALA A 457 -12.05 -21.51 -12.63
CA ALA A 457 -13.25 -20.81 -13.06
C ALA A 457 -14.48 -21.71 -12.86
N GLU A 458 -15.54 -21.15 -12.28
CA GLU A 458 -16.83 -21.84 -12.13
C GLU A 458 -17.54 -22.02 -13.47
#